data_a4785bf109b0eab27bd9dd7c4386458d
#
_entry.id   a4785bf109b0eab27bd9dd7c4386458d
#
_cell.length_a   1.000
_cell.length_b   1.000
_cell.length_c   1.000
_cell.angle_alpha   90.00
_cell.angle_beta   90.00
_cell.angle_gamma   90.00
#
_symmetry.space_group_name_H-M   'P 1'
#
loop_
_entity.id
_entity.type
_entity.pdbx_description
1 polymer ?
#
loop_
_entity_poly.entity_id
_entity_poly.type
_entity_poly.pdbx_seq_one_letter_code
_entity_poly.pdbx_strand_id
1 'polypeptide(L)'
;MNLSKMCGFFRGRNKNKKIQGGKHMRVGCVKEIKNNEFRVGMTPDNVKAYVGAGHEVYIEKGAGVGSGFMDAEYEEAGAKMIDSAKEVWDTVEMMIKVKEPLPEEYPLFHEGLILYTYLHLAADKPQTDALLGAKVKGVAYET
;
A
#
# COMPACT_ATOMS: atom_id res chain seq x y z
N MET A 1 -12.34 13.07 58.85
CA MET A 1 -12.16 13.74 57.56
C MET A 1 -11.77 12.67 56.56
N ASN A 2 -12.65 12.35 55.63
CA ASN A 2 -12.60 11.12 54.86
C ASN A 2 -11.98 11.39 53.45
N LEU A 3 -10.79 10.87 53.20
CA LEU A 3 -9.98 11.07 51.97
C LEU A 3 -10.36 10.15 50.79
N SER A 4 -11.61 9.71 50.69
CA SER A 4 -12.04 8.73 49.71
C SER A 4 -12.91 9.28 48.56
N LYS A 5 -12.86 10.58 48.25
CA LYS A 5 -13.68 11.18 47.18
C LYS A 5 -12.95 12.08 46.18
N MET A 6 -11.75 11.70 45.75
CA MET A 6 -11.09 12.38 44.63
C MET A 6 -10.39 11.39 43.65
N CYS A 7 -11.12 10.38 43.23
CA CYS A 7 -10.68 9.53 42.13
C CYS A 7 -11.88 9.30 41.19
N GLY A 8 -12.23 10.32 40.46
CA GLY A 8 -13.28 10.26 39.48
C GLY A 8 -13.06 11.30 38.38
N PHE A 9 -12.97 10.84 37.16
CA PHE A 9 -13.00 11.64 35.94
C PHE A 9 -11.65 11.86 35.24
N PHE A 10 -11.06 10.74 34.75
CA PHE A 10 -10.44 10.78 33.44
C PHE A 10 -10.97 9.62 32.58
N ARG A 11 -12.23 9.71 32.20
CA ARG A 11 -12.74 8.97 31.03
C ARG A 11 -12.18 9.66 29.80
N GLY A 12 -11.01 9.19 29.33
CA GLY A 12 -10.51 9.50 28.02
C GLY A 12 -11.58 9.12 27.00
N ARG A 13 -12.24 10.10 26.43
CA ARG A 13 -13.07 9.93 25.24
C ARG A 13 -12.17 9.53 24.10
N ASN A 14 -12.05 8.22 23.87
CA ASN A 14 -11.53 7.67 22.64
C ASN A 14 -12.53 8.06 21.52
N LYS A 15 -12.35 9.25 20.99
CA LYS A 15 -13.04 9.69 19.79
C LYS A 15 -12.34 9.04 18.61
N ASN A 16 -12.66 7.77 18.34
CA ASN A 16 -12.56 7.21 17.01
C ASN A 16 -13.46 8.05 16.10
N LYS A 17 -12.94 9.17 15.65
CA LYS A 17 -13.51 9.92 14.55
C LYS A 17 -13.31 9.05 13.32
N LYS A 18 -14.29 8.16 13.02
CA LYS A 18 -14.45 7.60 11.68
C LYS A 18 -14.37 8.79 10.74
N ILE A 19 -13.36 8.81 9.88
CA ILE A 19 -13.33 9.70 8.74
C ILE A 19 -14.49 9.25 7.86
N GLN A 20 -15.64 9.91 8.01
CA GLN A 20 -16.79 9.69 7.16
C GLN A 20 -16.48 10.29 5.80
N GLY A 21 -16.45 9.46 4.75
CA GLY A 21 -16.48 9.90 3.37
C GLY A 21 -15.47 9.30 2.41
N GLY A 22 -14.48 8.50 2.85
CA GLY A 22 -13.56 7.80 1.95
C GLY A 22 -14.13 6.45 1.51
N LYS A 23 -14.12 6.17 0.19
CA LYS A 23 -14.42 4.83 -0.32
C LYS A 23 -13.39 3.85 0.26
N HIS A 24 -13.86 2.74 0.85
CA HIS A 24 -13.00 1.62 1.19
C HIS A 24 -12.28 1.11 -0.06
N MET A 25 -10.98 0.88 0.04
CA MET A 25 -10.14 0.41 -1.07
C MET A 25 -9.26 -0.76 -0.63
N ARG A 26 -8.95 -1.62 -1.59
CA ARG A 26 -7.92 -2.64 -1.47
C ARG A 26 -6.62 -2.06 -2.03
N VAL A 27 -5.64 -1.88 -1.16
CA VAL A 27 -4.34 -1.29 -1.47
C VAL A 27 -3.27 -2.37 -1.42
N GLY A 28 -2.36 -2.41 -2.36
CA GLY A 28 -1.32 -3.42 -2.42
C GLY A 28 0.08 -2.89 -2.59
N CYS A 29 1.04 -3.71 -2.19
CA CYS A 29 2.45 -3.51 -2.44
C CYS A 29 3.10 -4.85 -2.76
N VAL A 30 3.86 -4.88 -3.86
CA VAL A 30 4.62 -6.05 -4.29
C VAL A 30 6.11 -5.84 -4.06
N LYS A 31 6.85 -6.93 -4.09
CA LYS A 31 8.31 -6.88 -4.11
C LYS A 31 8.78 -6.19 -5.38
N GLU A 32 9.76 -5.30 -5.24
CA GLU A 32 10.41 -4.69 -6.39
C GLU A 32 11.26 -5.73 -7.14
N ILE A 33 11.09 -5.79 -8.46
CA ILE A 33 11.79 -6.73 -9.34
C ILE A 33 12.91 -6.08 -10.16
N LYS A 34 13.00 -4.75 -10.11
CA LYS A 34 14.08 -4.02 -10.76
C LYS A 34 15.42 -4.37 -10.13
N ASN A 35 16.42 -4.58 -10.96
CA ASN A 35 17.76 -4.93 -10.50
C ASN A 35 18.33 -3.88 -9.53
N ASN A 36 18.90 -4.34 -8.39
CA ASN A 36 19.44 -3.49 -7.33
C ASN A 36 18.42 -2.57 -6.65
N GLU A 37 17.11 -2.87 -6.73
CA GLU A 37 16.08 -2.16 -5.96
C GLU A 37 15.69 -3.00 -4.74
N PHE A 38 16.06 -2.52 -3.56
CA PHE A 38 15.80 -3.20 -2.29
C PHE A 38 14.75 -2.47 -1.44
N ARG A 39 14.31 -1.29 -1.89
CA ARG A 39 13.27 -0.53 -1.20
C ARG A 39 11.91 -1.17 -1.41
N VAL A 40 10.99 -0.84 -0.53
CA VAL A 40 9.59 -1.27 -0.59
C VAL A 40 8.67 -0.05 -0.65
N GLY A 41 7.61 -0.14 -1.42
CA GLY A 41 6.66 0.97 -1.62
C GLY A 41 5.84 1.30 -0.38
N MET A 42 5.75 0.38 0.57
CA MET A 42 4.95 0.56 1.79
C MET A 42 5.66 -0.06 3.00
N THR A 43 5.83 0.73 4.06
CA THR A 43 6.36 0.25 5.35
C THR A 43 5.23 -0.28 6.24
N PRO A 44 5.53 -1.06 7.30
CA PRO A 44 4.51 -1.47 8.28
C PRO A 44 3.74 -0.29 8.91
N ASP A 45 4.38 0.85 9.13
CA ASP A 45 3.70 2.04 9.66
C ASP A 45 2.72 2.65 8.64
N ASN A 46 3.06 2.62 7.35
CA ASN A 46 2.10 3.00 6.30
C ASN A 46 0.90 2.05 6.29
N VAL A 47 1.12 0.74 6.44
CA VAL A 47 0.04 -0.24 6.55
C VAL A 47 -0.91 0.11 7.69
N LYS A 48 -0.38 0.40 8.89
CA LYS A 48 -1.20 0.83 10.05
C LYS A 48 -2.06 2.04 9.71
N ALA A 49 -1.51 3.00 8.98
CA ALA A 49 -2.24 4.21 8.58
C ALA A 49 -3.39 3.89 7.61
N TYR A 50 -3.16 3.05 6.59
CA TYR A 50 -4.20 2.62 5.65
C TYR A 50 -5.29 1.80 6.34
N VAL A 51 -4.91 0.83 7.16
CA VAL A 51 -5.86 -0.01 7.92
C VAL A 51 -6.66 0.85 8.90
N GLY A 52 -6.00 1.78 9.58
CA GLY A 52 -6.66 2.73 10.49
C GLY A 52 -7.64 3.68 9.78
N ALA A 53 -7.42 3.95 8.50
CA ALA A 53 -8.34 4.71 7.64
C ALA A 53 -9.50 3.86 7.08
N GLY A 54 -9.51 2.55 7.31
CA GLY A 54 -10.58 1.64 6.89
C GLY A 54 -10.32 0.96 5.55
N HIS A 55 -9.09 0.94 5.06
CA HIS A 55 -8.70 0.22 3.85
C HIS A 55 -8.20 -1.20 4.18
N GLU A 56 -8.24 -2.09 3.21
CA GLU A 56 -7.57 -3.39 3.27
C GLU A 56 -6.21 -3.28 2.58
N VAL A 57 -5.18 -3.88 3.20
CA VAL A 57 -3.82 -3.85 2.66
C VAL A 57 -3.34 -5.27 2.36
N TYR A 58 -2.79 -5.46 1.17
CA TYR A 58 -2.28 -6.72 0.65
C TYR A 58 -0.80 -6.56 0.30
N ILE A 59 0.05 -7.36 0.90
CA ILE A 59 1.50 -7.29 0.72
C ILE A 59 2.00 -8.63 0.19
N GLU A 60 2.83 -8.61 -0.85
CA GLU A 60 3.55 -9.79 -1.30
C GLU A 60 4.55 -10.23 -0.23
N LYS A 61 4.59 -11.52 0.10
CA LYS A 61 5.55 -12.06 1.05
C LYS A 61 6.98 -11.75 0.62
N GLY A 62 7.78 -11.33 1.57
CA GLY A 62 9.17 -10.94 1.34
C GLY A 62 9.38 -9.56 0.71
N ALA A 63 8.31 -8.79 0.42
CA ALA A 63 8.43 -7.49 -0.23
C ALA A 63 9.28 -6.48 0.57
N GLY A 64 9.22 -6.52 1.89
CA GLY A 64 9.95 -5.60 2.78
C GLY A 64 11.34 -6.06 3.19
N VAL A 65 11.71 -7.31 2.93
CA VAL A 65 12.95 -7.91 3.45
C VAL A 65 14.20 -7.13 3.06
N GLY A 66 14.26 -6.64 1.82
CA GLY A 66 15.39 -5.82 1.35
C GLY A 66 15.53 -4.48 2.08
N SER A 67 14.46 -3.99 2.68
CA SER A 67 14.43 -2.77 3.52
C SER A 67 14.49 -3.07 5.02
N GLY A 68 14.63 -4.34 5.40
CA GLY A 68 14.72 -4.76 6.80
C GLY A 68 13.38 -5.00 7.48
N PHE A 69 12.26 -5.01 6.75
CA PHE A 69 10.92 -5.31 7.28
C PHE A 69 10.53 -6.75 7.00
N MET A 70 10.21 -7.50 8.06
CA MET A 70 9.78 -8.89 7.95
C MET A 70 8.28 -9.00 7.76
N ASP A 71 7.82 -10.10 7.16
CA ASP A 71 6.40 -10.36 6.91
C ASP A 71 5.54 -10.24 8.18
N ALA A 72 6.07 -10.73 9.32
CA ALA A 72 5.37 -10.65 10.61
C ALA A 72 5.07 -9.22 11.06
N GLU A 73 5.92 -8.23 10.71
CA GLU A 73 5.69 -6.82 11.04
C GLU A 73 4.53 -6.24 10.22
N TYR A 74 4.39 -6.68 8.97
CA TYR A 74 3.24 -6.33 8.13
C TYR A 74 1.94 -6.95 8.62
N GLU A 75 1.97 -8.23 9.03
CA GLU A 75 0.82 -8.92 9.62
C GLU A 75 0.37 -8.23 10.92
N GLU A 76 1.31 -7.89 11.80
CA GLU A 76 1.03 -7.14 13.03
C GLU A 76 0.43 -5.76 12.73
N ALA A 77 0.86 -5.13 11.66
CA ALA A 77 0.30 -3.85 11.18
C ALA A 77 -1.12 -3.99 10.59
N GLY A 78 -1.59 -5.20 10.32
CA GLY A 78 -2.92 -5.49 9.79
C GLY A 78 -2.96 -5.79 8.29
N ALA A 79 -1.82 -6.02 7.65
CA ALA A 79 -1.78 -6.45 6.24
C ALA A 79 -2.15 -7.92 6.09
N LYS A 80 -2.68 -8.25 4.93
CA LYS A 80 -2.85 -9.63 4.44
C LYS A 80 -1.65 -9.99 3.58
N MET A 81 -0.88 -11.01 3.99
CA MET A 81 0.30 -11.46 3.24
C MET A 81 -0.13 -12.42 2.14
N ILE A 82 0.38 -12.20 0.93
CA ILE A 82 0.04 -12.95 -0.29
C ILE A 82 1.31 -13.59 -0.86
N ASP A 83 1.20 -14.84 -1.31
CA ASP A 83 2.36 -15.62 -1.77
C ASP A 83 2.90 -15.17 -3.14
N SER A 84 2.08 -14.58 -4.00
CA SER A 84 2.49 -14.19 -5.34
C SER A 84 2.15 -12.75 -5.69
N ALA A 85 3.06 -12.09 -6.40
CA ALA A 85 2.82 -10.75 -6.95
C ALA A 85 1.54 -10.70 -7.79
N LYS A 86 1.33 -11.72 -8.66
CA LYS A 86 0.15 -11.77 -9.52
C LYS A 86 -1.15 -11.69 -8.73
N GLU A 87 -1.26 -12.42 -7.63
CA GLU A 87 -2.47 -12.39 -6.78
C GLU A 87 -2.67 -11.01 -6.14
N VAL A 88 -1.58 -10.33 -5.74
CA VAL A 88 -1.69 -8.95 -5.24
C VAL A 88 -2.23 -8.04 -6.34
N TRP A 89 -1.63 -8.08 -7.56
CA TRP A 89 -2.07 -7.28 -8.70
C TRP A 89 -3.56 -7.50 -9.05
N ASP A 90 -3.99 -8.77 -9.06
CA ASP A 90 -5.37 -9.14 -9.39
C ASP A 90 -6.37 -8.68 -8.30
N THR A 91 -5.92 -8.52 -7.06
CA THR A 91 -6.79 -8.26 -5.90
C THR A 91 -7.02 -6.78 -5.66
N VAL A 92 -6.01 -5.93 -5.93
CA VAL A 92 -5.99 -4.55 -5.45
C VAL A 92 -6.61 -3.56 -6.44
N GLU A 93 -7.13 -2.46 -5.90
CA GLU A 93 -7.61 -1.31 -6.65
C GLU A 93 -6.52 -0.24 -6.78
N MET A 94 -5.57 -0.22 -5.83
CA MET A 94 -4.41 0.66 -5.87
C MET A 94 -3.15 -0.13 -5.57
N MET A 95 -2.18 -0.07 -6.47
CA MET A 95 -0.84 -0.62 -6.30
C MET A 95 0.14 0.50 -5.96
N ILE A 96 0.91 0.30 -4.90
CA ILE A 96 1.99 1.21 -4.49
C ILE A 96 3.33 0.53 -4.71
N LYS A 97 4.19 1.17 -5.47
CA LYS A 97 5.56 0.69 -5.77
C LYS A 97 6.56 1.82 -5.55
N VAL A 98 7.84 1.49 -5.61
CA VAL A 98 8.93 2.47 -5.66
C VAL A 98 9.27 2.79 -7.10
N LYS A 99 9.62 1.79 -7.89
CA LYS A 99 10.07 1.94 -9.27
C LYS A 99 8.96 1.71 -10.28
N GLU A 100 9.17 2.26 -11.46
CA GLU A 100 8.34 2.01 -12.64
C GLU A 100 8.17 0.51 -12.87
N PRO A 101 6.97 0.08 -13.33
CA PRO A 101 6.74 -1.31 -13.70
C PRO A 101 7.67 -1.75 -14.82
N LEU A 102 8.10 -3.01 -14.77
CA LEU A 102 8.87 -3.63 -15.83
C LEU A 102 7.95 -4.38 -16.81
N PRO A 103 8.44 -4.76 -18.01
CA PRO A 103 7.63 -5.44 -19.02
C PRO A 103 6.92 -6.70 -18.52
N GLU A 104 7.51 -7.41 -17.55
CA GLU A 104 6.90 -8.59 -16.93
C GLU A 104 5.64 -8.27 -16.12
N GLU A 105 5.51 -7.02 -15.65
CA GLU A 105 4.35 -6.56 -14.86
C GLU A 105 3.22 -6.00 -15.73
N TYR A 106 3.48 -5.60 -16.99
CA TYR A 106 2.46 -5.01 -17.86
C TYR A 106 1.23 -5.90 -18.08
N PRO A 107 1.35 -7.24 -18.23
CA PRO A 107 0.19 -8.11 -18.35
C PRO A 107 -0.69 -8.18 -17.10
N LEU A 108 -0.22 -7.67 -15.97
CA LEU A 108 -0.95 -7.66 -14.71
C LEU A 108 -1.79 -6.39 -14.52
N PHE A 109 -1.66 -5.42 -15.42
CA PHE A 109 -2.48 -4.21 -15.39
C PHE A 109 -3.93 -4.52 -15.74
N HIS A 110 -4.85 -3.84 -15.07
CA HIS A 110 -6.28 -3.97 -15.33
C HIS A 110 -6.99 -2.62 -15.32
N GLU A 111 -8.13 -2.53 -15.99
CA GLU A 111 -8.92 -1.31 -16.03
C GLU A 111 -9.36 -0.89 -14.61
N GLY A 112 -9.20 0.39 -14.33
CA GLY A 112 -9.55 0.98 -13.04
C GLY A 112 -8.45 0.93 -11.98
N LEU A 113 -7.35 0.19 -12.23
CA LEU A 113 -6.18 0.17 -11.36
C LEU A 113 -5.62 1.58 -11.19
N ILE A 114 -5.32 1.94 -9.95
CA ILE A 114 -4.49 3.12 -9.62
C ILE A 114 -3.08 2.61 -9.36
N LEU A 115 -2.11 3.12 -10.11
CA LEU A 115 -0.70 2.79 -9.92
C LEU A 115 0.03 4.02 -9.39
N TYR A 116 0.52 3.93 -8.15
CA TYR A 116 1.23 5.00 -7.46
C TYR A 116 2.71 4.63 -7.30
N THR A 117 3.57 5.27 -8.09
CA THR A 117 5.01 4.93 -8.18
C THR A 117 5.78 6.06 -8.89
N TYR A 118 7.12 5.95 -8.96
CA TYR A 118 7.89 6.68 -9.96
C TYR A 118 7.58 6.09 -11.34
N LEU A 119 7.09 6.89 -12.27
CA LEU A 119 6.64 6.43 -13.59
C LEU A 119 7.67 6.63 -14.69
N HIS A 120 8.41 7.73 -14.67
CA HIS A 120 9.42 8.07 -15.70
C HIS A 120 8.93 7.95 -17.15
N LEU A 121 7.68 8.34 -17.42
CA LEU A 121 6.98 8.08 -18.70
C LEU A 121 7.67 8.68 -19.91
N ALA A 122 8.35 9.81 -19.77
CA ALA A 122 9.01 10.49 -20.88
C ALA A 122 10.11 9.65 -21.55
N ALA A 123 10.69 8.70 -20.81
CA ALA A 123 11.77 7.84 -21.27
C ALA A 123 11.31 6.44 -21.71
N ASP A 124 10.05 6.07 -21.47
CA ASP A 124 9.55 4.71 -21.64
C ASP A 124 8.19 4.68 -22.36
N LYS A 125 8.28 4.68 -23.69
CA LYS A 125 7.07 4.57 -24.53
C LYS A 125 6.33 3.24 -24.36
N PRO A 126 6.98 2.06 -24.31
CA PRO A 126 6.31 0.79 -24.08
C PRO A 126 5.50 0.77 -22.78
N GLN A 127 6.04 1.30 -21.68
CA GLN A 127 5.32 1.43 -20.42
C GLN A 127 4.09 2.35 -20.57
N THR A 128 4.27 3.49 -21.24
CA THR A 128 3.17 4.43 -21.47
C THR A 128 2.04 3.78 -22.27
N ASP A 129 2.38 3.05 -23.33
CA ASP A 129 1.40 2.34 -24.17
C ASP A 129 0.67 1.24 -23.36
N ALA A 130 1.37 0.51 -22.50
CA ALA A 130 0.79 -0.51 -21.63
C ALA A 130 -0.20 0.09 -20.62
N LEU A 131 0.16 1.19 -19.98
CA LEU A 131 -0.72 1.90 -19.04
C LEU A 131 -1.98 2.43 -19.71
N LEU A 132 -1.83 3.04 -20.89
CA LEU A 132 -2.96 3.55 -21.68
C LEU A 132 -3.87 2.41 -22.17
N GLY A 133 -3.28 1.35 -22.70
CA GLY A 133 -4.01 0.18 -23.19
C GLY A 133 -4.85 -0.50 -22.12
N ALA A 134 -4.35 -0.58 -20.91
CA ALA A 134 -5.05 -1.13 -19.76
C ALA A 134 -5.92 -0.11 -19.00
N LYS A 135 -5.93 1.16 -19.43
CA LYS A 135 -6.67 2.27 -18.79
C LYS A 135 -6.30 2.43 -17.30
N VAL A 136 -5.04 2.29 -16.97
CA VAL A 136 -4.50 2.50 -15.62
C VAL A 136 -4.49 3.99 -15.28
N LYS A 137 -4.81 4.32 -14.05
CA LYS A 137 -4.67 5.67 -13.50
C LYS A 137 -3.30 5.80 -12.84
N GLY A 138 -2.33 6.36 -13.57
CA GLY A 138 -1.00 6.61 -13.04
C GLY A 138 -0.98 7.81 -12.10
N VAL A 139 -0.35 7.65 -10.94
CA VAL A 139 -0.04 8.73 -10.00
C VAL A 139 1.46 8.68 -9.76
N ALA A 140 2.18 9.69 -10.24
CA ALA A 140 3.62 9.74 -10.17
C ALA A 140 4.11 10.42 -8.88
N TYR A 141 5.24 9.94 -8.33
CA TYR A 141 5.95 10.65 -7.25
C TYR A 141 6.70 11.88 -7.78
N GLU A 142 7.22 11.78 -9.02
CA GLU A 142 7.90 12.88 -9.69
C GLU A 142 6.92 13.94 -10.22
N THR A 143 7.40 15.15 -10.28
CA THR A 143 6.70 16.31 -10.89
C THR A 143 7.17 16.54 -12.31
#